data_06b1904f2fce72adbc096f26828c175a
#
_entry.id   06b1904f2fce72adbc096f26828c175a
#
_cell.length_a   1.000
_cell.length_b   1.000
_cell.length_c   1.000
_cell.angle_alpha   90.00
_cell.angle_beta   90.00
_cell.angle_gamma   90.00
#
_symmetry.space_group_name_H-M   'P 1'
#
loop_
_entity.id
_entity.type
_entity.pdbx_description
1 polymer ?
#
loop_
_entity_poly.entity_id
_entity_poly.type
_entity_poly.pdbx_seq_one_letter_code
_entity_poly.pdbx_strand_id
1 'polypeptide(L)'
;MNYNNPPINFGINLGIELGQQTILSLYHSLFQSLINPIQKGDTVGLLALACKVDFEMLKPAIKLMENAWGLKVVLGESLTSEYHQFAGTDTVRANDFQMMLDNPEIKAIFSARGGYGSSRLLDSIDFTTFQKQLKWVIGFSDITAVHCHIHTLNIESLHATMPKLFLQEDGEASLESLRKVLFGEETNYKIEPHQMNRLGAANGQLIGGNLAILVHVIGSKSDINYDGKILFLEDVNEYLYNIDRMMIQLKRSGKLQNLVGLIVGSFSDCQDNDVPFGKTANEIIQEAVAEYDFPVCYGFPVGHEINNWAIPCGREMSLLVEEYGVSLKGNYLYI
;
A
#
# COMPACT_ATOMS: atom_id res chain seq x y z
N MET A 1 -66.51 -19.42 -30.34
CA MET A 1 -65.47 -18.36 -30.35
C MET A 1 -64.60 -18.62 -29.13
N ASN A 2 -63.47 -19.32 -29.39
CA ASN A 2 -62.51 -19.65 -28.34
C ASN A 2 -61.38 -18.63 -28.35
N TYR A 3 -61.17 -17.94 -27.21
CA TYR A 3 -59.97 -17.13 -26.96
C TYR A 3 -59.10 -17.85 -25.95
N ASN A 4 -58.01 -18.50 -26.45
CA ASN A 4 -56.91 -18.96 -25.65
C ASN A 4 -55.86 -17.83 -25.67
N ASN A 5 -55.61 -17.20 -24.54
CA ASN A 5 -54.41 -16.40 -24.30
C ASN A 5 -53.41 -17.25 -23.49
N PRO A 6 -52.10 -17.30 -23.87
CA PRO A 6 -51.09 -17.92 -23.05
C PRO A 6 -50.64 -17.02 -21.91
N PRO A 7 -50.17 -17.53 -20.77
CA PRO A 7 -49.73 -16.74 -19.65
C PRO A 7 -48.38 -16.10 -19.96
N ILE A 8 -48.31 -14.80 -19.71
CA ILE A 8 -47.05 -14.00 -19.79
C ILE A 8 -46.21 -14.32 -18.56
N ASN A 9 -45.11 -15.05 -18.78
CA ASN A 9 -44.14 -15.40 -17.73
C ASN A 9 -42.85 -14.61 -17.95
N PHE A 10 -42.93 -13.25 -17.89
CA PHE A 10 -41.79 -12.33 -18.13
C PHE A 10 -41.13 -11.79 -16.84
N GLY A 11 -41.72 -12.04 -15.67
CA GLY A 11 -41.25 -11.37 -14.43
C GLY A 11 -40.22 -12.12 -13.59
N ILE A 12 -40.15 -13.45 -13.74
CA ILE A 12 -39.33 -14.29 -12.82
C ILE A 12 -37.89 -14.47 -13.35
N ASN A 13 -37.70 -14.55 -14.65
CA ASN A 13 -36.36 -14.74 -15.23
C ASN A 13 -35.46 -13.49 -15.12
N LEU A 14 -36.02 -12.26 -15.22
CA LEU A 14 -35.22 -11.03 -15.06
C LEU A 14 -34.73 -10.83 -13.62
N GLY A 15 -35.52 -11.23 -12.63
CA GLY A 15 -35.13 -11.13 -11.22
C GLY A 15 -34.01 -12.10 -10.83
N ILE A 16 -33.99 -13.29 -11.43
CA ILE A 16 -32.96 -14.31 -11.19
C ILE A 16 -31.67 -13.95 -11.92
N GLU A 17 -31.72 -13.44 -13.14
CA GLU A 17 -30.54 -12.98 -13.89
C GLU A 17 -29.91 -11.74 -13.26
N LEU A 18 -30.70 -10.76 -12.79
CA LEU A 18 -30.18 -9.58 -12.05
C LEU A 18 -29.58 -10.00 -10.69
N GLY A 19 -30.18 -10.97 -10.00
CA GLY A 19 -29.62 -11.51 -8.76
C GLY A 19 -28.31 -12.28 -9.00
N GLN A 20 -28.23 -13.09 -10.05
CA GLN A 20 -27.00 -13.80 -10.42
C GLN A 20 -25.91 -12.87 -10.91
N GLN A 21 -26.20 -11.83 -11.70
CA GLN A 21 -25.24 -10.80 -12.11
C GLN A 21 -24.76 -9.98 -10.92
N THR A 22 -25.62 -9.67 -9.97
CA THR A 22 -25.25 -8.95 -8.75
C THR A 22 -24.38 -9.84 -7.84
N ILE A 23 -24.71 -11.11 -7.69
CA ILE A 23 -23.91 -12.08 -6.93
C ILE A 23 -22.58 -12.35 -7.63
N LEU A 24 -22.55 -12.53 -8.95
CA LEU A 24 -21.30 -12.66 -9.71
C LEU A 24 -20.45 -11.39 -9.67
N SER A 25 -21.06 -10.20 -9.71
CA SER A 25 -20.37 -8.92 -9.56
C SER A 25 -19.79 -8.75 -8.15
N LEU A 26 -20.53 -9.13 -7.12
CA LEU A 26 -20.05 -9.18 -5.74
C LEU A 26 -18.95 -10.24 -5.55
N TYR A 27 -19.10 -11.41 -6.16
CA TYR A 27 -18.06 -12.44 -6.21
C TYR A 27 -16.82 -11.91 -6.94
N HIS A 28 -16.94 -11.32 -8.12
CA HIS A 28 -15.81 -10.74 -8.84
C HIS A 28 -15.14 -9.59 -8.06
N SER A 29 -15.90 -8.73 -7.38
CA SER A 29 -15.31 -7.66 -6.56
C SER A 29 -14.61 -8.20 -5.30
N LEU A 30 -15.08 -9.30 -4.72
CA LEU A 30 -14.46 -9.94 -3.56
C LEU A 30 -13.25 -10.82 -3.94
N PHE A 31 -13.21 -11.38 -5.16
CA PHE A 31 -12.14 -12.30 -5.60
C PHE A 31 -11.07 -11.66 -6.49
N GLN A 32 -11.29 -10.46 -7.02
CA GLN A 32 -10.31 -9.79 -7.89
C GLN A 32 -9.18 -9.07 -7.14
N SER A 33 -9.29 -8.90 -5.83
CA SER A 33 -8.32 -8.13 -5.06
C SER A 33 -7.17 -8.96 -4.48
N LEU A 34 -7.31 -10.29 -4.37
CA LEU A 34 -6.30 -11.12 -3.72
C LEU A 34 -5.21 -11.55 -4.70
N ILE A 35 -3.98 -11.14 -4.39
CA ILE A 35 -2.80 -11.59 -5.12
C ILE A 35 -2.33 -12.92 -4.53
N ASN A 36 -2.10 -13.91 -5.39
CA ASN A 36 -1.62 -15.21 -4.95
C ASN A 36 -0.26 -15.10 -4.24
N PRO A 37 -0.06 -15.87 -3.17
CA PRO A 37 1.25 -16.01 -2.56
C PRO A 37 2.29 -16.47 -3.57
N ILE A 38 3.51 -15.96 -3.45
CA ILE A 38 4.64 -16.46 -4.23
C ILE A 38 5.13 -17.80 -3.66
N GLN A 39 5.79 -18.56 -4.52
CA GLN A 39 6.32 -19.87 -4.17
C GLN A 39 7.81 -19.97 -4.52
N LYS A 40 8.49 -20.90 -3.90
CA LYS A 40 9.87 -21.22 -4.26
C LYS A 40 9.94 -21.63 -5.73
N GLY A 41 10.83 -21.01 -6.48
CA GLY A 41 10.99 -21.19 -7.93
C GLY A 41 10.32 -20.11 -8.77
N ASP A 42 9.45 -19.28 -8.17
CA ASP A 42 8.82 -18.16 -8.86
C ASP A 42 9.84 -17.10 -9.27
N THR A 43 9.47 -16.34 -10.30
CA THR A 43 10.26 -15.23 -10.81
C THR A 43 9.73 -13.91 -10.23
N VAL A 44 10.65 -13.07 -9.76
CA VAL A 44 10.35 -11.70 -9.27
C VAL A 44 11.18 -10.67 -10.02
N GLY A 45 10.62 -9.49 -10.20
CA GLY A 45 11.30 -8.35 -10.79
C GLY A 45 11.92 -7.46 -9.73
N LEU A 46 13.08 -6.90 -10.01
CA LEU A 46 13.73 -5.86 -9.21
C LEU A 46 14.09 -4.68 -10.10
N LEU A 47 13.64 -3.50 -9.76
CA LEU A 47 13.83 -2.27 -10.51
C LEU A 47 13.96 -1.05 -9.58
N ALA A 48 14.29 0.11 -10.11
CA ALA A 48 14.31 1.37 -9.35
C ALA A 48 13.38 2.40 -10.01
N LEU A 49 12.22 2.68 -9.36
CA LEU A 49 11.20 3.60 -9.89
C LEU A 49 11.50 5.08 -9.60
N ALA A 50 12.39 5.38 -8.68
CA ALA A 50 12.64 6.71 -8.13
C ALA A 50 14.12 7.10 -8.25
N CYS A 51 14.78 7.25 -7.11
CA CYS A 51 16.20 7.63 -7.08
C CYS A 51 17.13 6.47 -7.46
N LYS A 52 18.31 6.83 -8.00
CA LYS A 52 19.39 5.88 -8.29
C LYS A 52 19.87 5.18 -7.02
N VAL A 53 20.37 3.98 -7.17
CA VAL A 53 20.93 3.15 -6.10
C VAL A 53 22.28 2.61 -6.54
N ASP A 54 23.21 2.45 -5.61
CA ASP A 54 24.42 1.69 -5.87
C ASP A 54 24.05 0.21 -6.01
N PHE A 55 24.24 -0.35 -7.21
CA PHE A 55 23.90 -1.75 -7.51
C PHE A 55 24.65 -2.75 -6.61
N GLU A 56 25.87 -2.43 -6.20
CA GLU A 56 26.64 -3.29 -5.29
C GLU A 56 25.93 -3.49 -3.94
N MET A 57 25.21 -2.46 -3.46
CA MET A 57 24.42 -2.56 -2.21
C MET A 57 23.19 -3.49 -2.34
N LEU A 58 22.75 -3.79 -3.55
CA LEU A 58 21.60 -4.68 -3.78
C LEU A 58 22.00 -6.16 -3.88
N LYS A 59 23.24 -6.47 -4.21
CA LYS A 59 23.72 -7.84 -4.39
C LYS A 59 23.45 -8.78 -3.20
N PRO A 60 23.62 -8.34 -1.93
CA PRO A 60 23.28 -9.17 -0.80
C PRO A 60 21.77 -9.49 -0.71
N ALA A 61 20.90 -8.52 -1.00
CA ALA A 61 19.46 -8.72 -1.03
C ALA A 61 19.03 -9.65 -2.18
N ILE A 62 19.63 -9.52 -3.36
CA ILE A 62 19.42 -10.43 -4.49
C ILE A 62 19.78 -11.85 -4.10
N LYS A 63 20.97 -12.06 -3.51
CA LYS A 63 21.40 -13.37 -3.02
C LYS A 63 20.46 -13.96 -1.96
N LEU A 64 19.90 -13.13 -1.08
CA LEU A 64 18.93 -13.56 -0.10
C LEU A 64 17.65 -14.06 -0.80
N MET A 65 17.10 -13.29 -1.75
CA MET A 65 15.91 -13.69 -2.53
C MET A 65 16.16 -15.01 -3.30
N GLU A 66 17.34 -15.16 -3.91
CA GLU A 66 17.67 -16.37 -4.68
C GLU A 66 17.96 -17.58 -3.79
N ASN A 67 18.81 -17.43 -2.76
CA ASN A 67 19.30 -18.57 -1.98
C ASN A 67 18.39 -18.93 -0.80
N ALA A 68 17.89 -17.93 -0.06
CA ALA A 68 17.05 -18.17 1.12
C ALA A 68 15.58 -18.34 0.75
N TRP A 69 15.05 -17.48 -0.16
CA TRP A 69 13.67 -17.58 -0.60
C TRP A 69 13.46 -18.48 -1.81
N GLY A 70 14.54 -18.83 -2.52
CA GLY A 70 14.53 -19.73 -3.67
C GLY A 70 13.85 -19.13 -4.91
N LEU A 71 13.89 -17.83 -5.05
CA LEU A 71 13.26 -17.08 -6.15
C LEU A 71 14.24 -16.92 -7.31
N LYS A 72 13.70 -16.59 -8.50
CA LYS A 72 14.49 -16.15 -9.66
C LYS A 72 14.33 -14.63 -9.78
N VAL A 73 15.44 -13.88 -9.85
CA VAL A 73 15.40 -12.41 -9.88
C VAL A 73 15.70 -11.91 -11.30
N VAL A 74 14.73 -11.16 -11.87
CA VAL A 74 14.89 -10.42 -13.13
C VAL A 74 15.22 -8.97 -12.79
N LEU A 75 16.30 -8.46 -13.33
CA LEU A 75 16.83 -7.12 -13.05
C LEU A 75 16.42 -6.13 -14.14
N GLY A 76 15.91 -4.96 -13.72
CA GLY A 76 15.64 -3.85 -14.61
C GLY A 76 16.89 -3.05 -14.96
N GLU A 77 16.90 -2.37 -16.10
CA GLU A 77 17.96 -1.47 -16.55
C GLU A 77 18.16 -0.29 -15.60
N SER A 78 17.07 0.17 -14.95
CA SER A 78 17.07 1.27 -14.00
C SER A 78 17.97 1.05 -12.78
N LEU A 79 18.33 -0.20 -12.44
CA LEU A 79 19.21 -0.50 -11.32
C LEU A 79 20.65 -0.05 -11.53
N THR A 80 21.07 0.12 -12.77
CA THR A 80 22.42 0.55 -13.16
C THR A 80 22.43 1.85 -13.96
N SER A 81 21.26 2.41 -14.25
CA SER A 81 21.11 3.66 -14.98
C SER A 81 21.14 4.87 -14.03
N GLU A 82 21.67 5.99 -14.54
CA GLU A 82 21.73 7.25 -13.80
C GLU A 82 21.27 8.43 -14.67
N TYR A 83 20.44 9.29 -14.08
CA TYR A 83 20.09 10.59 -14.63
C TYR A 83 19.92 11.57 -13.46
N HIS A 84 20.99 12.29 -13.12
CA HIS A 84 21.08 13.12 -11.93
C HIS A 84 20.79 12.31 -10.65
N GLN A 85 19.69 12.62 -9.94
CA GLN A 85 19.26 11.86 -8.75
C GLN A 85 18.47 10.59 -9.09
N PHE A 86 17.97 10.46 -10.33
CA PHE A 86 17.07 9.40 -10.73
C PHE A 86 17.82 8.14 -11.20
N ALA A 87 17.15 7.02 -11.12
CA ALA A 87 17.59 5.72 -11.63
C ALA A 87 17.37 5.62 -13.16
N GLY A 88 18.03 6.51 -13.92
CA GLY A 88 17.80 6.69 -15.35
C GLY A 88 16.72 7.73 -15.65
N THR A 89 16.45 7.94 -16.95
CA THR A 89 15.40 8.84 -17.42
C THR A 89 14.01 8.31 -17.05
N ASP A 90 12.97 9.15 -17.11
CA ASP A 90 11.59 8.71 -16.90
C ASP A 90 11.24 7.56 -17.85
N THR A 91 11.73 7.58 -19.09
CA THR A 91 11.51 6.52 -20.08
C THR A 91 12.14 5.19 -19.67
N VAL A 92 13.38 5.17 -19.19
CA VAL A 92 14.05 3.94 -18.72
C VAL A 92 13.27 3.31 -17.57
N ARG A 93 12.91 4.10 -16.55
CA ARG A 93 12.18 3.62 -15.38
C ARG A 93 10.76 3.14 -15.73
N ALA A 94 10.07 3.86 -16.63
CA ALA A 94 8.75 3.48 -17.10
C ALA A 94 8.79 2.19 -17.93
N ASN A 95 9.77 2.03 -18.82
CA ASN A 95 9.94 0.82 -19.64
C ASN A 95 10.22 -0.40 -18.77
N ASP A 96 11.08 -0.29 -17.75
CA ASP A 96 11.33 -1.37 -16.80
C ASP A 96 10.04 -1.79 -16.09
N PHE A 97 9.28 -0.81 -15.58
CA PHE A 97 8.05 -1.10 -14.88
C PHE A 97 7.01 -1.74 -15.80
N GLN A 98 6.82 -1.19 -17.00
CA GLN A 98 5.90 -1.73 -17.99
C GLN A 98 6.28 -3.17 -18.38
N MET A 99 7.54 -3.43 -18.68
CA MET A 99 8.03 -4.76 -19.03
C MET A 99 7.76 -5.77 -17.91
N MET A 100 7.96 -5.37 -16.65
CA MET A 100 7.70 -6.25 -15.50
C MET A 100 6.19 -6.45 -15.23
N LEU A 101 5.36 -5.42 -15.44
CA LEU A 101 3.91 -5.54 -15.35
C LEU A 101 3.35 -6.49 -16.42
N ASP A 102 3.88 -6.43 -17.65
CA ASP A 102 3.40 -7.22 -18.77
C ASP A 102 3.93 -8.66 -18.78
N ASN A 103 5.04 -8.95 -18.11
CA ASN A 103 5.64 -10.28 -18.10
C ASN A 103 4.84 -11.25 -17.20
N PRO A 104 4.19 -12.30 -17.76
CA PRO A 104 3.36 -13.25 -17.00
C PRO A 104 4.17 -14.12 -16.02
N GLU A 105 5.46 -14.27 -16.24
CA GLU A 105 6.33 -15.08 -15.38
C GLU A 105 6.65 -14.36 -14.06
N ILE A 106 6.63 -13.03 -14.04
CA ILE A 106 6.90 -12.24 -12.84
C ILE A 106 5.68 -12.25 -11.92
N LYS A 107 5.89 -12.67 -10.67
CA LYS A 107 4.84 -12.78 -9.62
C LYS A 107 4.89 -11.64 -8.61
N ALA A 108 6.04 -10.99 -8.48
CA ALA A 108 6.22 -9.83 -7.60
C ALA A 108 7.25 -8.86 -8.21
N ILE A 109 7.05 -7.56 -8.01
CA ILE A 109 7.94 -6.49 -8.46
C ILE A 109 8.39 -5.71 -7.24
N PHE A 110 9.70 -5.71 -6.99
CA PHE A 110 10.32 -4.97 -5.89
C PHE A 110 10.91 -3.65 -6.40
N SER A 111 10.54 -2.54 -5.75
CA SER A 111 11.29 -1.30 -5.89
C SER A 111 12.55 -1.36 -5.04
N ALA A 112 13.73 -1.13 -5.64
CA ALA A 112 15.03 -1.23 -4.95
C ALA A 112 15.15 -0.22 -3.81
N ARG A 113 14.58 0.97 -3.99
CA ARG A 113 14.51 2.08 -3.02
C ARG A 113 13.42 3.08 -3.40
N GLY A 114 13.08 3.96 -2.47
CA GLY A 114 12.29 5.17 -2.69
C GLY A 114 13.13 6.39 -3.07
N GLY A 115 12.71 7.55 -2.60
CA GLY A 115 13.29 8.85 -2.85
C GLY A 115 12.29 9.80 -3.50
N TYR A 116 12.45 10.10 -4.79
CA TYR A 116 11.49 10.87 -5.56
C TYR A 116 11.49 10.43 -7.03
N GLY A 117 10.30 10.35 -7.65
CA GLY A 117 10.19 10.21 -9.08
C GLY A 117 9.19 9.17 -9.57
N SER A 118 8.62 8.31 -8.72
CA SER A 118 7.66 7.28 -9.15
C SER A 118 6.36 7.88 -9.70
N SER A 119 5.85 8.95 -9.11
CA SER A 119 4.64 9.64 -9.58
C SER A 119 4.75 10.21 -11.00
N ARG A 120 5.98 10.51 -11.46
CA ARG A 120 6.26 11.02 -12.82
C ARG A 120 5.96 9.98 -13.92
N LEU A 121 5.92 8.71 -13.57
CA LEU A 121 5.80 7.60 -14.52
C LEU A 121 4.35 7.18 -14.74
N LEU A 122 3.48 7.35 -13.74
CA LEU A 122 2.17 6.71 -13.65
C LEU A 122 1.26 6.97 -14.85
N ASP A 123 1.27 8.19 -15.39
CA ASP A 123 0.45 8.54 -16.56
C ASP A 123 0.94 7.93 -17.88
N SER A 124 2.14 7.37 -17.91
CA SER A 124 2.75 6.71 -19.09
C SER A 124 2.68 5.18 -19.05
N ILE A 125 2.21 4.60 -17.93
CA ILE A 125 2.12 3.14 -17.76
C ILE A 125 0.74 2.63 -18.17
N ASP A 126 0.71 1.54 -18.94
CA ASP A 126 -0.50 0.78 -19.23
C ASP A 126 -0.68 -0.36 -18.22
N PHE A 127 -1.67 -0.26 -17.37
CA PHE A 127 -1.99 -1.28 -16.37
C PHE A 127 -2.94 -2.37 -16.88
N THR A 128 -3.30 -2.40 -18.17
CA THR A 128 -4.29 -3.33 -18.70
C THR A 128 -3.90 -4.81 -18.52
N THR A 129 -2.63 -5.15 -18.76
CA THR A 129 -2.12 -6.51 -18.55
C THR A 129 -2.06 -6.85 -17.06
N PHE A 130 -1.59 -5.90 -16.24
CA PHE A 130 -1.51 -6.06 -14.79
C PHE A 130 -2.87 -6.35 -14.15
N GLN A 131 -3.96 -5.70 -14.60
CA GLN A 131 -5.33 -5.96 -14.12
C GLN A 131 -5.82 -7.38 -14.43
N LYS A 132 -5.25 -8.03 -15.45
CA LYS A 132 -5.59 -9.42 -15.85
C LYS A 132 -4.66 -10.45 -15.22
N GLN A 133 -3.46 -10.05 -14.84
CA GLN A 133 -2.39 -10.91 -14.34
C GLN A 133 -1.80 -10.28 -13.08
N LEU A 134 -2.55 -10.37 -11.99
CA LEU A 134 -2.20 -9.74 -10.73
C LEU A 134 -0.87 -10.24 -10.18
N LYS A 135 -0.07 -9.33 -9.70
CA LYS A 135 1.22 -9.57 -9.06
C LYS A 135 1.50 -8.53 -7.99
N TRP A 136 2.32 -8.86 -7.00
CA TRP A 136 2.71 -7.93 -5.98
C TRP A 136 3.55 -6.79 -6.55
N VAL A 137 3.24 -5.56 -6.15
CA VAL A 137 4.14 -4.39 -6.30
C VAL A 137 4.52 -3.94 -4.89
N ILE A 138 5.83 -3.92 -4.62
CA ILE A 138 6.38 -3.85 -3.26
C ILE A 138 7.29 -2.65 -3.12
N GLY A 139 7.11 -1.91 -2.05
CA GLY A 139 7.94 -0.77 -1.68
C GLY A 139 7.24 0.13 -0.66
N PHE A 140 7.87 1.22 -0.30
CA PHE A 140 7.32 2.25 0.60
C PHE A 140 7.89 3.63 0.26
N SER A 141 7.61 4.66 1.06
CA SER A 141 8.09 6.02 0.79
C SER A 141 7.48 6.57 -0.51
N ASP A 142 8.28 7.05 -1.46
CA ASP A 142 7.85 7.53 -2.79
C ASP A 142 6.95 6.52 -3.55
N ILE A 143 7.10 5.20 -3.29
CA ILE A 143 6.29 4.15 -3.90
C ILE A 143 4.81 4.23 -3.46
N THR A 144 4.50 4.98 -2.42
CA THR A 144 3.12 5.31 -2.05
C THR A 144 2.30 5.85 -3.23
N ALA A 145 2.89 6.62 -4.15
CA ALA A 145 2.20 7.08 -5.36
C ALA A 145 1.75 5.92 -6.26
N VAL A 146 2.59 4.89 -6.38
CA VAL A 146 2.27 3.65 -7.13
C VAL A 146 1.18 2.86 -6.41
N HIS A 147 1.27 2.71 -5.08
CA HIS A 147 0.24 2.05 -4.27
C HIS A 147 -1.12 2.74 -4.42
N CYS A 148 -1.15 4.06 -4.36
CA CYS A 148 -2.37 4.84 -4.58
C CYS A 148 -2.96 4.57 -5.97
N HIS A 149 -2.14 4.61 -7.02
CA HIS A 149 -2.61 4.35 -8.38
C HIS A 149 -3.17 2.93 -8.53
N ILE A 150 -2.45 1.92 -8.04
CA ILE A 150 -2.89 0.51 -8.06
C ILE A 150 -4.20 0.33 -7.27
N HIS A 151 -4.35 1.04 -6.14
CA HIS A 151 -5.59 0.98 -5.37
C HIS A 151 -6.79 1.56 -6.13
N THR A 152 -6.62 2.59 -6.98
CA THR A 152 -7.72 3.09 -7.84
C THR A 152 -8.20 2.04 -8.85
N LEU A 153 -7.39 1.02 -9.12
CA LEU A 153 -7.74 -0.13 -9.96
C LEU A 153 -8.39 -1.28 -9.15
N ASN A 154 -8.62 -1.10 -7.85
CA ASN A 154 -9.10 -2.10 -6.90
C ASN A 154 -8.17 -3.32 -6.78
N ILE A 155 -6.88 -3.12 -6.86
CA ILE A 155 -5.84 -4.16 -6.74
C ILE A 155 -5.02 -3.89 -5.49
N GLU A 156 -4.61 -4.98 -4.80
CA GLU A 156 -3.71 -4.90 -3.66
C GLU A 156 -2.27 -4.58 -4.09
N SER A 157 -1.52 -3.99 -3.18
CA SER A 157 -0.08 -3.80 -3.28
C SER A 157 0.54 -3.92 -1.89
N LEU A 158 1.86 -3.90 -1.77
CA LEU A 158 2.51 -4.18 -0.49
C LEU A 158 3.44 -3.04 -0.06
N HIS A 159 3.01 -2.27 0.95
CA HIS A 159 3.90 -1.37 1.66
C HIS A 159 4.85 -2.19 2.52
N ALA A 160 6.14 -2.17 2.24
CA ALA A 160 7.13 -2.98 2.93
C ALA A 160 8.55 -2.48 2.71
N THR A 161 9.48 -2.97 3.54
CA THR A 161 10.92 -2.72 3.37
C THR A 161 11.39 -3.07 1.96
N MET A 162 12.39 -2.34 1.47
CA MET A 162 12.92 -2.46 0.10
C MET A 162 14.31 -3.11 0.08
N PRO A 163 14.72 -3.73 -1.03
CA PRO A 163 15.99 -4.47 -1.15
C PRO A 163 17.23 -3.74 -0.65
N LYS A 164 17.30 -2.41 -0.80
CA LYS A 164 18.39 -1.60 -0.24
C LYS A 164 18.51 -1.73 1.29
N LEU A 165 17.42 -2.08 1.98
CA LEU A 165 17.31 -2.13 3.44
C LEU A 165 17.23 -3.56 4.00
N PHE A 166 17.20 -4.61 3.15
CA PHE A 166 16.97 -6.00 3.60
C PHE A 166 17.98 -6.50 4.62
N LEU A 167 19.21 -6.02 4.56
CA LEU A 167 20.29 -6.42 5.48
C LEU A 167 20.71 -5.27 6.39
N GLN A 168 19.80 -4.34 6.65
CA GLN A 168 20.00 -3.34 7.67
C GLN A 168 20.08 -4.01 9.04
N GLU A 169 21.02 -3.58 9.87
CA GLU A 169 21.15 -4.05 11.26
C GLU A 169 19.83 -3.83 12.00
N ASP A 170 19.39 -4.82 12.79
CA ASP A 170 18.10 -4.86 13.51
C ASP A 170 16.84 -4.83 12.62
N GLY A 171 16.97 -5.02 11.30
CA GLY A 171 15.88 -4.99 10.32
C GLY A 171 15.16 -6.33 10.08
N GLU A 172 15.52 -7.40 10.83
CA GLU A 172 15.02 -8.76 10.59
C GLU A 172 13.51 -8.87 10.72
N ALA A 173 12.90 -8.14 11.66
CA ALA A 173 11.44 -8.14 11.85
C ALA A 173 10.70 -7.60 10.63
N SER A 174 11.23 -6.54 9.99
CA SER A 174 10.69 -5.97 8.76
C SER A 174 10.78 -6.94 7.59
N LEU A 175 11.94 -7.59 7.44
CA LEU A 175 12.19 -8.56 6.38
C LEU A 175 11.34 -9.82 6.55
N GLU A 176 11.20 -10.32 7.77
CA GLU A 176 10.38 -11.49 8.08
C GLU A 176 8.88 -11.20 7.88
N SER A 177 8.40 -10.00 8.24
CA SER A 177 7.02 -9.60 7.97
C SER A 177 6.72 -9.57 6.47
N LEU A 178 7.67 -9.05 5.66
CA LEU A 178 7.59 -9.07 4.20
C LEU A 178 7.52 -10.50 3.65
N ARG A 179 8.42 -11.38 4.11
CA ARG A 179 8.46 -12.77 3.71
C ARG A 179 7.12 -13.46 4.02
N LYS A 180 6.57 -13.30 5.23
CA LYS A 180 5.30 -13.90 5.63
C LYS A 180 4.15 -13.50 4.71
N VAL A 181 3.99 -12.20 4.43
CA VAL A 181 2.93 -11.73 3.52
C VAL A 181 3.10 -12.32 2.14
N LEU A 182 4.32 -12.28 1.59
CA LEU A 182 4.59 -12.75 0.23
C LEU A 182 4.32 -14.25 0.05
N PHE A 183 4.70 -15.06 1.03
CA PHE A 183 4.51 -16.52 0.98
C PHE A 183 3.15 -16.97 1.54
N GLY A 184 2.24 -16.03 1.85
CA GLY A 184 0.88 -16.33 2.26
C GLY A 184 0.74 -16.87 3.68
N GLU A 185 1.72 -16.62 4.54
CA GLU A 185 1.61 -16.93 5.95
C GLU A 185 0.68 -15.94 6.66
N GLU A 186 -0.07 -16.41 7.64
CA GLU A 186 -0.98 -15.56 8.40
C GLU A 186 -0.20 -14.45 9.12
N THR A 187 -0.63 -13.21 8.95
CA THR A 187 -0.09 -12.06 9.65
C THR A 187 -1.12 -11.52 10.64
N ASN A 188 -0.72 -11.51 11.91
CA ASN A 188 -1.50 -10.93 13.00
C ASN A 188 -0.58 -9.95 13.72
N TYR A 189 -0.71 -8.68 13.36
CA TYR A 189 0.10 -7.61 13.94
C TYR A 189 -0.45 -7.29 15.32
N LYS A 190 0.42 -7.28 16.32
CA LYS A 190 0.09 -6.88 17.70
C LYS A 190 1.16 -5.93 18.19
N ILE A 191 0.73 -4.85 18.79
CA ILE A 191 1.60 -3.87 19.41
C ILE A 191 1.10 -3.50 20.81
N GLU A 192 2.01 -3.00 21.62
CA GLU A 192 1.70 -2.45 22.94
C GLU A 192 0.79 -1.22 22.84
N PRO A 193 0.02 -0.90 23.91
CA PRO A 193 -0.83 0.26 23.90
C PRO A 193 -0.01 1.56 23.91
N HIS A 194 -0.53 2.59 23.28
CA HIS A 194 0.04 3.93 23.30
C HIS A 194 -0.91 4.89 24.02
N GLN A 195 -0.38 5.82 24.83
CA GLN A 195 -1.19 6.75 25.63
C GLN A 195 -2.13 7.66 24.82
N MET A 196 -1.83 7.89 23.56
CA MET A 196 -2.64 8.72 22.65
C MET A 196 -3.68 7.90 21.88
N ASN A 197 -3.75 6.58 22.06
CA ASN A 197 -4.71 5.75 21.37
C ASN A 197 -6.14 6.18 21.65
N ARG A 198 -6.98 6.16 20.60
CA ARG A 198 -8.43 6.23 20.73
C ARG A 198 -8.99 4.84 20.57
N LEU A 199 -9.60 4.31 21.65
CA LEU A 199 -10.12 2.94 21.69
C LEU A 199 -11.27 2.74 20.69
N GLY A 200 -11.40 1.53 20.18
CA GLY A 200 -12.47 1.15 19.28
C GLY A 200 -12.07 0.03 18.32
N ALA A 201 -13.02 -0.34 17.47
CA ALA A 201 -12.82 -1.35 16.44
C ALA A 201 -13.23 -0.80 15.07
N ALA A 202 -12.50 -1.19 14.03
CA ALA A 202 -12.80 -0.83 12.65
C ALA A 202 -12.57 -2.01 11.72
N ASN A 203 -13.40 -2.09 10.67
CA ASN A 203 -13.20 -3.01 9.56
C ASN A 203 -13.25 -2.22 8.25
N GLY A 204 -12.32 -2.44 7.37
CA GLY A 204 -12.26 -1.76 6.08
C GLY A 204 -10.96 -2.04 5.34
N GLN A 205 -10.92 -1.65 4.08
CA GLN A 205 -9.68 -1.77 3.33
C GLN A 205 -8.61 -0.84 3.91
N LEU A 206 -7.40 -1.39 4.07
CA LEU A 206 -6.26 -0.62 4.54
C LEU A 206 -5.65 0.16 3.38
N ILE A 207 -5.57 1.46 3.53
CA ILE A 207 -4.93 2.38 2.58
C ILE A 207 -3.93 3.27 3.32
N GLY A 208 -2.99 3.86 2.62
CA GLY A 208 -2.08 4.82 3.26
C GLY A 208 -0.67 4.77 2.70
N GLY A 209 0.27 5.26 3.50
CA GLY A 209 1.68 5.37 3.21
C GLY A 209 2.27 6.69 3.67
N ASN A 210 3.25 7.17 2.92
CA ASN A 210 3.92 8.44 3.19
C ASN A 210 2.94 9.60 3.03
N LEU A 211 2.78 10.42 4.09
CA LEU A 211 1.81 11.51 4.15
C LEU A 211 2.03 12.55 3.05
N ALA A 212 3.28 12.95 2.81
CA ALA A 212 3.60 13.92 1.77
C ALA A 212 3.17 13.42 0.38
N ILE A 213 3.36 12.13 0.10
CA ILE A 213 2.97 11.51 -1.17
C ILE A 213 1.45 11.36 -1.28
N LEU A 214 0.77 10.97 -0.19
CA LEU A 214 -0.71 10.91 -0.16
C LEU A 214 -1.33 12.27 -0.50
N VAL A 215 -0.79 13.34 0.06
CA VAL A 215 -1.24 14.72 -0.23
C VAL A 215 -0.88 15.13 -1.67
N HIS A 216 0.31 14.73 -2.14
CA HIS A 216 0.77 15.03 -3.51
C HIS A 216 -0.15 14.48 -4.59
N VAL A 217 -0.76 13.30 -4.38
CA VAL A 217 -1.61 12.66 -5.41
C VAL A 217 -3.06 13.15 -5.41
N ILE A 218 -3.49 13.97 -4.43
CA ILE A 218 -4.86 14.49 -4.37
C ILE A 218 -5.20 15.28 -5.65
N GLY A 219 -6.34 14.96 -6.26
CA GLY A 219 -6.83 15.56 -7.50
C GLY A 219 -6.20 15.02 -8.78
N SER A 220 -5.26 14.04 -8.68
CA SER A 220 -4.70 13.32 -9.83
C SER A 220 -5.49 12.04 -10.13
N LYS A 221 -5.11 11.31 -11.19
CA LYS A 221 -5.66 9.96 -11.48
C LYS A 221 -5.33 8.91 -10.41
N SER A 222 -4.38 9.20 -9.53
CA SER A 222 -3.97 8.37 -8.41
C SER A 222 -4.63 8.77 -7.09
N ASP A 223 -5.57 9.71 -7.12
CA ASP A 223 -6.32 10.15 -5.94
C ASP A 223 -7.31 9.07 -5.51
N ILE A 224 -7.03 8.42 -4.38
CA ILE A 224 -7.84 7.32 -3.86
C ILE A 224 -9.07 7.81 -3.10
N ASN A 225 -10.12 6.96 -3.04
CA ASN A 225 -11.26 7.19 -2.15
C ASN A 225 -10.93 6.69 -0.74
N TYR A 226 -11.17 7.53 0.27
CA TYR A 226 -10.91 7.25 1.69
C TYR A 226 -12.16 6.77 2.45
N ASP A 227 -13.35 6.85 1.86
CA ASP A 227 -14.61 6.50 2.52
C ASP A 227 -14.65 5.03 2.92
N GLY A 228 -14.94 4.76 4.18
CA GLY A 228 -15.02 3.41 4.73
C GLY A 228 -13.68 2.68 4.83
N LYS A 229 -12.56 3.42 4.79
CA LYS A 229 -11.21 2.84 4.82
C LYS A 229 -10.53 3.00 6.19
N ILE A 230 -9.57 2.13 6.47
CA ILE A 230 -8.58 2.33 7.52
C ILE A 230 -7.37 3.00 6.87
N LEU A 231 -7.03 4.20 7.30
CA LEU A 231 -5.88 4.94 6.81
C LEU A 231 -4.66 4.66 7.69
N PHE A 232 -3.49 4.40 7.08
CA PHE A 232 -2.23 4.50 7.81
C PHE A 232 -1.36 5.64 7.27
N LEU A 233 -0.65 6.32 8.17
CA LEU A 233 0.21 7.46 7.87
C LEU A 233 1.60 7.25 8.44
N GLU A 234 2.61 7.58 7.67
CA GLU A 234 4.00 7.68 8.12
C GLU A 234 4.69 8.83 7.35
N ASP A 235 5.76 9.38 7.87
CA ASP A 235 6.61 10.32 7.11
C ASP A 235 8.02 10.41 7.71
N VAL A 236 8.93 11.04 6.97
CA VAL A 236 10.32 11.24 7.38
C VAL A 236 10.85 12.61 6.95
N ASN A 237 11.64 13.21 7.82
CA ASN A 237 12.40 14.43 7.52
C ASN A 237 11.52 15.65 7.13
N GLU A 238 10.27 15.67 7.63
CA GLU A 238 9.35 16.77 7.40
C GLU A 238 9.41 17.82 8.50
N TYR A 239 9.17 19.08 8.14
CA TYR A 239 8.95 20.12 9.13
C TYR A 239 7.59 19.96 9.80
N LEU A 240 7.51 20.19 11.11
CA LEU A 240 6.26 20.07 11.88
C LEU A 240 5.13 20.93 11.29
N TYR A 241 5.40 22.17 10.87
CA TYR A 241 4.39 23.01 10.21
C TYR A 241 3.91 22.41 8.87
N ASN A 242 4.75 21.62 8.20
CA ASN A 242 4.39 20.98 6.94
C ASN A 242 3.50 19.75 7.19
N ILE A 243 3.78 18.99 8.25
CA ILE A 243 2.89 17.91 8.72
C ILE A 243 1.51 18.49 9.03
N ASP A 244 1.43 19.59 9.77
CA ASP A 244 0.15 20.28 10.06
C ASP A 244 -0.56 20.67 8.76
N ARG A 245 0.13 21.32 7.83
CA ARG A 245 -0.43 21.71 6.52
C ARG A 245 -0.99 20.51 5.74
N MET A 246 -0.28 19.39 5.74
CA MET A 246 -0.71 18.17 5.07
C MET A 246 -1.95 17.56 5.73
N MET A 247 -2.01 17.52 7.06
CA MET A 247 -3.20 17.07 7.79
C MET A 247 -4.40 17.98 7.55
N ILE A 248 -4.20 19.31 7.53
CA ILE A 248 -5.24 20.29 7.16
C ILE A 248 -5.68 20.08 5.71
N GLN A 249 -4.79 19.73 4.79
CA GLN A 249 -5.17 19.43 3.41
C GLN A 249 -6.04 18.17 3.33
N LEU A 250 -5.69 17.09 4.02
CA LEU A 250 -6.53 15.88 4.10
C LEU A 250 -7.91 16.21 4.66
N LYS A 251 -7.99 17.01 5.72
CA LYS A 251 -9.25 17.44 6.34
C LYS A 251 -10.08 18.27 5.37
N ARG A 252 -9.52 19.33 4.77
CA ARG A 252 -10.23 20.26 3.87
C ARG A 252 -10.66 19.63 2.56
N SER A 253 -9.95 18.61 2.09
CA SER A 253 -10.34 17.82 0.90
C SER A 253 -11.36 16.72 1.22
N GLY A 254 -11.83 16.62 2.47
CA GLY A 254 -12.84 15.64 2.90
C GLY A 254 -12.32 14.23 3.11
N LYS A 255 -10.98 14.01 2.99
CA LYS A 255 -10.37 12.67 3.06
C LYS A 255 -10.50 12.02 4.43
N LEU A 256 -10.65 12.80 5.51
CA LEU A 256 -10.79 12.28 6.88
C LEU A 256 -12.23 12.02 7.30
N GLN A 257 -13.21 12.54 6.55
CA GLN A 257 -14.61 12.64 6.99
C GLN A 257 -15.29 11.28 7.21
N ASN A 258 -15.02 10.32 6.33
CA ASN A 258 -15.67 9.00 6.34
C ASN A 258 -14.69 7.84 6.57
N LEU A 259 -13.53 8.13 7.16
CA LEU A 259 -12.62 7.06 7.62
C LEU A 259 -13.29 6.22 8.70
N VAL A 260 -12.95 4.94 8.75
CA VAL A 260 -13.39 4.03 9.82
C VAL A 260 -12.30 3.75 10.84
N GLY A 261 -11.04 4.07 10.55
CA GLY A 261 -9.90 3.91 11.46
C GLY A 261 -8.66 4.64 10.97
N LEU A 262 -7.76 4.97 11.89
CA LEU A 262 -6.46 5.58 11.60
C LEU A 262 -5.34 4.84 12.33
N ILE A 263 -4.27 4.56 11.60
CA ILE A 263 -3.02 4.01 12.12
C ILE A 263 -1.92 5.05 11.89
N VAL A 264 -1.28 5.50 12.96
CA VAL A 264 -0.15 6.42 12.93
C VAL A 264 1.13 5.62 13.14
N GLY A 265 1.92 5.53 12.08
CA GLY A 265 3.24 4.92 12.06
C GLY A 265 4.33 5.86 12.56
N SER A 266 5.54 5.69 12.04
CA SER A 266 6.66 6.55 12.41
C SER A 266 6.60 7.89 11.70
N PHE A 267 6.90 8.95 12.43
CA PHE A 267 7.22 10.28 11.93
C PHE A 267 8.63 10.61 12.43
N SER A 268 9.62 10.15 11.66
CA SER A 268 11.02 10.20 12.06
C SER A 268 11.74 11.42 11.48
N ASP A 269 12.82 11.83 12.15
CA ASP A 269 13.68 12.96 11.73
C ASP A 269 12.91 14.26 11.46
N CYS A 270 11.78 14.47 12.16
CA CYS A 270 10.98 15.68 12.02
C CYS A 270 11.80 16.92 12.44
N GLN A 271 11.68 17.97 11.65
CA GLN A 271 12.40 19.22 11.85
C GLN A 271 11.47 20.31 12.36
N ASP A 272 12.02 21.27 13.08
CA ASP A 272 11.30 22.45 13.54
C ASP A 272 12.03 23.73 13.08
N ASN A 273 11.35 24.86 13.19
CA ASN A 273 11.92 26.17 12.87
C ASN A 273 12.57 26.81 14.11
N ASP A 274 13.32 27.91 13.91
CA ASP A 274 13.91 28.73 15.00
C ASP A 274 12.82 29.13 16.02
N VAL A 275 11.61 29.47 15.55
CA VAL A 275 10.44 29.64 16.40
C VAL A 275 9.71 28.30 16.39
N PRO A 276 9.68 27.57 17.54
CA PRO A 276 9.11 26.24 17.61
C PRO A 276 7.63 26.20 17.21
N PHE A 277 7.22 25.16 16.49
CA PHE A 277 5.82 24.89 16.20
C PHE A 277 5.02 24.59 17.47
N GLY A 278 5.66 24.02 18.47
CA GLY A 278 5.12 23.82 19.80
C GLY A 278 4.29 22.53 19.97
N LYS A 279 4.31 21.64 18.98
CA LYS A 279 3.65 20.33 19.02
C LYS A 279 4.50 19.28 18.31
N THR A 280 4.45 18.05 18.75
CA THR A 280 5.00 16.90 18.04
C THR A 280 4.12 16.49 16.84
N ALA A 281 4.64 15.70 15.93
CA ALA A 281 3.88 15.15 14.80
C ALA A 281 2.61 14.41 15.27
N ASN A 282 2.72 13.59 16.33
CA ASN A 282 1.57 12.86 16.89
C ASN A 282 0.49 13.80 17.45
N GLU A 283 0.88 14.89 18.13
CA GLU A 283 -0.06 15.89 18.66
C GLU A 283 -0.76 16.66 17.53
N ILE A 284 -0.04 16.97 16.43
CA ILE A 284 -0.62 17.59 15.23
C ILE A 284 -1.68 16.67 14.63
N ILE A 285 -1.37 15.38 14.45
CA ILE A 285 -2.31 14.40 13.91
C ILE A 285 -3.51 14.24 14.84
N GLN A 286 -3.28 14.13 16.17
CA GLN A 286 -4.33 14.01 17.16
C GLN A 286 -5.33 15.17 17.10
N GLU A 287 -4.82 16.41 16.99
CA GLU A 287 -5.65 17.60 16.87
C GLU A 287 -6.45 17.60 15.55
N ALA A 288 -5.80 17.25 14.43
CA ALA A 288 -6.45 17.22 13.12
C ALA A 288 -7.62 16.23 13.05
N VAL A 289 -7.57 15.13 13.86
CA VAL A 289 -8.61 14.10 13.92
C VAL A 289 -9.49 14.16 15.16
N ALA A 290 -9.39 15.21 15.97
CA ALA A 290 -10.10 15.32 17.26
C ALA A 290 -11.62 15.33 17.12
N GLU A 291 -12.17 15.83 16.00
CA GLU A 291 -13.63 15.92 15.78
C GLU A 291 -14.28 14.63 15.25
N TYR A 292 -13.47 13.61 14.91
CA TYR A 292 -13.96 12.33 14.38
C TYR A 292 -13.97 11.26 15.48
N ASP A 293 -14.81 10.22 15.33
CA ASP A 293 -15.04 9.18 16.33
C ASP A 293 -14.37 7.85 16.03
N PHE A 294 -13.68 7.69 14.86
CA PHE A 294 -13.02 6.45 14.51
C PHE A 294 -11.84 6.13 15.45
N PRO A 295 -11.51 4.83 15.68
CA PRO A 295 -10.36 4.43 16.49
C PRO A 295 -9.04 4.91 15.87
N VAL A 296 -8.09 5.29 16.72
CA VAL A 296 -6.75 5.74 16.30
C VAL A 296 -5.69 4.95 17.07
N CYS A 297 -4.77 4.34 16.33
CA CYS A 297 -3.60 3.65 16.85
C CYS A 297 -2.35 4.47 16.58
N TYR A 298 -1.50 4.69 17.60
CA TYR A 298 -0.19 5.33 17.48
C TYR A 298 0.93 4.33 17.73
N GLY A 299 2.10 4.61 17.13
CA GLY A 299 3.30 3.81 17.34
C GLY A 299 3.28 2.47 16.59
N PHE A 300 2.45 2.34 15.55
CA PHE A 300 2.46 1.13 14.72
C PHE A 300 3.79 1.07 13.94
N PRO A 301 4.48 -0.08 13.90
CA PRO A 301 5.79 -0.19 13.27
C PRO A 301 5.69 -0.21 11.74
N VAL A 302 5.39 0.94 11.15
CA VAL A 302 5.34 1.20 9.71
C VAL A 302 5.95 2.57 9.43
N GLY A 303 6.81 2.67 8.42
CA GLY A 303 7.46 3.92 7.98
C GLY A 303 8.96 3.80 7.83
N HIS A 304 9.71 4.90 8.15
CA HIS A 304 11.14 5.01 7.87
C HIS A 304 12.05 4.60 9.04
N GLU A 305 11.50 4.04 10.10
CA GLU A 305 12.30 3.43 11.16
C GLU A 305 12.73 2.00 10.81
N ILE A 306 13.61 1.43 11.64
CA ILE A 306 14.15 0.07 11.47
C ILE A 306 13.02 -0.95 11.36
N ASN A 307 12.00 -0.83 12.22
CA ASN A 307 10.79 -1.65 12.16
C ASN A 307 9.77 -1.04 11.20
N ASN A 308 9.78 -1.54 9.97
CA ASN A 308 8.80 -1.22 8.93
C ASN A 308 8.11 -2.50 8.46
N TRP A 309 7.06 -2.90 9.19
CA TRP A 309 6.34 -4.13 8.89
C TRP A 309 5.61 -4.05 7.55
N ALA A 310 5.63 -5.15 6.84
CA ALA A 310 4.94 -5.26 5.57
C ALA A 310 3.42 -5.29 5.79
N ILE A 311 2.71 -4.35 5.21
CA ILE A 311 1.25 -4.27 5.28
C ILE A 311 0.62 -4.16 3.89
N PRO A 312 -0.39 -5.02 3.60
CA PRO A 312 -1.04 -5.02 2.28
C PRO A 312 -2.01 -3.84 2.14
N CYS A 313 -1.70 -2.92 1.21
CA CYS A 313 -2.59 -1.84 0.81
C CYS A 313 -3.72 -2.37 -0.07
N GLY A 314 -4.95 -1.97 0.21
CA GLY A 314 -6.15 -2.43 -0.51
C GLY A 314 -6.84 -3.64 0.12
N ARG A 315 -6.19 -4.36 1.06
CA ARG A 315 -6.76 -5.52 1.74
C ARG A 315 -7.77 -5.12 2.80
N GLU A 316 -8.85 -5.91 2.91
CA GLU A 316 -9.78 -5.83 4.05
C GLU A 316 -9.06 -6.22 5.34
N MET A 317 -9.05 -5.33 6.30
CA MET A 317 -8.40 -5.50 7.59
C MET A 317 -9.36 -5.19 8.74
N SER A 318 -9.11 -5.85 9.88
CA SER A 318 -9.77 -5.56 11.16
C SER A 318 -8.76 -4.92 12.11
N LEU A 319 -9.02 -3.68 12.50
CA LEU A 319 -8.26 -2.94 13.50
C LEU A 319 -9.02 -2.99 14.83
N LEU A 320 -8.35 -3.40 15.88
CA LEU A 320 -8.88 -3.36 17.25
C LEU A 320 -7.89 -2.63 18.15
N VAL A 321 -8.33 -1.50 18.72
CA VAL A 321 -7.55 -0.67 19.64
C VAL A 321 -8.16 -0.79 21.02
N GLU A 322 -7.45 -1.44 21.93
CA GLU A 322 -7.89 -1.73 23.30
C GLU A 322 -6.96 -1.09 24.33
N GLU A 323 -7.37 -1.08 25.59
CA GLU A 323 -6.60 -0.52 26.71
C GLU A 323 -5.23 -1.21 26.88
N TYR A 324 -5.15 -2.51 26.56
CA TYR A 324 -3.97 -3.35 26.81
C TYR A 324 -3.20 -3.72 25.53
N GLY A 325 -3.56 -3.14 24.40
CA GLY A 325 -2.84 -3.38 23.14
C GLY A 325 -3.66 -3.08 21.90
N VAL A 326 -3.00 -3.21 20.77
CA VAL A 326 -3.63 -3.04 19.46
C VAL A 326 -3.41 -4.28 18.62
N SER A 327 -4.42 -4.70 17.87
CA SER A 327 -4.28 -5.75 16.86
C SER A 327 -4.79 -5.28 15.51
N LEU A 328 -4.04 -5.65 14.46
CA LEU A 328 -4.43 -5.48 13.07
C LEU A 328 -4.35 -6.84 12.38
N LYS A 329 -5.48 -7.31 11.82
CA LYS A 329 -5.59 -8.63 11.18
C LYS A 329 -6.11 -8.50 9.77
N GLY A 330 -5.50 -9.22 8.83
CA GLY A 330 -6.04 -9.38 7.48
C GLY A 330 -7.14 -10.43 7.45
N ASN A 331 -8.19 -10.16 6.70
CA ASN A 331 -9.21 -11.17 6.39
C ASN A 331 -8.68 -12.02 5.23
N TYR A 332 -8.01 -13.13 5.53
CA TYR A 332 -7.52 -14.08 4.53
C TYR A 332 -8.65 -15.05 4.17
N LEU A 333 -9.26 -14.87 3.01
CA LEU A 333 -10.08 -15.90 2.38
C LEU A 333 -9.21 -16.63 1.34
N TYR A 334 -8.31 -17.49 1.78
CA TYR A 334 -7.71 -18.47 0.88
C TYR A 334 -8.77 -19.53 0.57
N ILE A 335 -9.16 -19.64 -0.68
CA ILE A 335 -10.05 -20.69 -1.19
C ILE A 335 -9.21 -21.79 -1.80
#